data_f3745574e52ba8fdc79da5ad34e8f185
#
_entry.id   f3745574e52ba8fdc79da5ad34e8f185
#
_cell.length_a   1.000
_cell.length_b   1.000
_cell.length_c   1.000
_cell.angle_alpha   90.00
_cell.angle_beta   90.00
_cell.angle_gamma   90.00
#
_symmetry.space_group_name_H-M   'P 1'
#
loop_
_entity.id
_entity.type
_entity.pdbx_description
1 polymer ?
#
loop_
_entity_poly.entity_id
_entity_poly.type
_entity_poly.pdbx_seq_one_letter_code
_entity_poly.pdbx_strand_id
1 'polypeptide(L)'
;SDVCSSDLQNKDNMLSKKEQSIAAISMYAARGNQDSLKVILARGLDCGLTVSEEKEVLTQLYAYCGFPRSMGALVTLMNLTKERAAQGIKDEAGREPSPVKSSDMFVVGGQNQLKLFGRPALGEVLTFAPALDQFLKAHLFGDIFSRDNLDWRTRELSTVAALSVLDGVKNELNTHIAHAKHNGVTQAQIDEVLIMAARCRNGMVLSESDEPAKTFQTDPTITVRKVFYKNRYDIMLCAEMYLPKDFNEAQHYAALIIGHPFGAVKEQCSGLYAQEMARRGYVTLAFDASYQGESGGEPRHTVSPDALVEDFSASVDWLGLQPFIDRNRIGVIGICGSGGFSVCAASLDPRIKALATVSMYDMGRATRNGLGDSMTDEQRRKLLDEVAEQRWKEAETGEARIRFGTPEKLLGNANAVQKEFFDYYRNPLRGYHPRYQGIRFTSQAALMNFYPFAMIKEISPRPVLFIAGEHAHSRYFSEDAYQEASEPKELYIVPGANHVDLYDPDG
;
A
#
# COMPACT_ATOMS: atom_id res chain seq x y z
N SER A 1 36.59 6.62 3.69
CA SER A 1 36.67 6.02 2.35
C SER A 1 35.83 4.74 2.18
N ASP A 2 35.05 4.33 3.19
CA ASP A 2 34.30 3.07 3.14
C ASP A 2 32.78 3.26 2.92
N VAL A 3 32.31 4.48 2.79
CA VAL A 3 30.90 4.79 2.51
C VAL A 3 30.55 4.64 1.01
N CYS A 4 31.53 4.75 0.12
CA CYS A 4 31.30 4.59 -1.31
C CYS A 4 31.19 3.14 -1.80
N SER A 5 31.65 2.15 -1.03
CA SER A 5 31.62 0.75 -1.47
C SER A 5 30.30 0.05 -1.13
N SER A 6 29.59 0.48 -0.09
CA SER A 6 28.30 -0.10 0.29
C SER A 6 27.15 0.36 -0.62
N ASP A 7 27.21 1.60 -1.13
CA ASP A 7 26.19 2.12 -2.04
C ASP A 7 26.32 1.57 -3.46
N LEU A 8 27.56 1.25 -3.89
CA LEU A 8 27.81 0.61 -5.18
C LEU A 8 27.40 -0.88 -5.16
N GLN A 9 27.66 -1.60 -4.06
CA GLN A 9 27.22 -3.00 -3.91
C GLN A 9 25.69 -3.13 -3.82
N ASN A 10 24.97 -2.13 -3.30
CA ASN A 10 23.52 -2.12 -3.26
C ASN A 10 22.87 -1.89 -4.62
N LYS A 11 23.52 -1.13 -5.54
CA LYS A 11 23.00 -0.90 -6.91
C LYS A 11 23.08 -2.15 -7.80
N ASP A 12 24.12 -2.96 -7.63
CA ASP A 12 24.31 -4.18 -8.43
C ASP A 12 23.37 -5.32 -7.98
N ASN A 13 22.68 -5.18 -6.86
CA ASN A 13 21.77 -6.19 -6.28
C ASN A 13 20.28 -5.89 -6.52
N MET A 14 19.95 -4.78 -7.17
CA MET A 14 18.59 -4.38 -7.52
C MET A 14 18.23 -4.83 -8.94
N LEU A 15 16.92 -4.96 -9.22
CA LEU A 15 16.44 -5.22 -10.57
C LEU A 15 16.80 -4.07 -11.51
N SER A 16 17.20 -4.39 -12.74
CA SER A 16 17.34 -3.39 -13.80
C SER A 16 15.96 -2.82 -14.19
N LYS A 17 15.95 -1.69 -14.89
CA LYS A 17 14.70 -1.08 -15.40
C LYS A 17 13.93 -2.02 -16.33
N LYS A 18 14.62 -2.78 -17.17
CA LYS A 18 14.02 -3.82 -18.01
C LYS A 18 13.40 -4.93 -17.19
N GLU A 19 14.10 -5.41 -16.17
CA GLU A 19 13.59 -6.46 -15.27
C GLU A 19 12.40 -6.01 -14.45
N GLN A 20 12.41 -4.78 -13.96
CA GLN A 20 11.26 -4.18 -13.27
C GLN A 20 10.04 -4.08 -14.20
N SER A 21 10.25 -3.68 -15.45
CA SER A 21 9.19 -3.65 -16.46
C SER A 21 8.62 -5.04 -16.75
N ILE A 22 9.47 -6.05 -16.87
CA ILE A 22 9.03 -7.44 -17.06
C ILE A 22 8.19 -7.94 -15.87
N ALA A 23 8.63 -7.65 -14.64
CA ALA A 23 7.87 -8.00 -13.45
C ALA A 23 6.51 -7.31 -13.43
N ALA A 24 6.46 -6.01 -13.69
CA ALA A 24 5.21 -5.24 -13.72
C ALA A 24 4.26 -5.69 -14.84
N ILE A 25 4.76 -5.94 -16.04
CA ILE A 25 3.99 -6.51 -17.17
C ILE A 25 3.34 -7.84 -16.75
N SER A 26 4.13 -8.73 -16.14
CA SER A 26 3.66 -10.04 -15.69
C SER A 26 2.57 -9.94 -14.63
N MET A 27 2.70 -9.00 -13.70
CA MET A 27 1.71 -8.77 -12.65
C MET A 27 0.38 -8.25 -13.21
N TYR A 28 0.40 -7.23 -14.04
CA TYR A 28 -0.82 -6.66 -14.60
C TYR A 28 -1.50 -7.61 -15.58
N ALA A 29 -0.73 -8.35 -16.38
CA ALA A 29 -1.27 -9.40 -17.24
C ALA A 29 -1.98 -10.49 -16.41
N ALA A 30 -1.34 -10.97 -15.36
CA ALA A 30 -1.90 -11.98 -14.46
C ALA A 30 -3.15 -11.49 -13.72
N ARG A 31 -3.24 -10.20 -13.40
CA ARG A 31 -4.43 -9.57 -12.80
C ARG A 31 -5.53 -9.25 -13.81
N GLY A 32 -5.24 -9.24 -15.10
CA GLY A 32 -6.17 -8.84 -16.14
C GLY A 32 -6.45 -7.32 -16.19
N ASN A 33 -5.58 -6.50 -15.61
CA ASN A 33 -5.70 -5.05 -15.60
C ASN A 33 -5.08 -4.47 -16.89
N GLN A 34 -5.91 -4.34 -17.94
CA GLN A 34 -5.47 -3.92 -19.27
C GLN A 34 -5.02 -2.46 -19.33
N ASP A 35 -5.65 -1.56 -18.57
CA ASP A 35 -5.30 -0.14 -18.59
C ASP A 35 -3.91 0.11 -18.01
N SER A 36 -3.62 -0.45 -16.85
CA SER A 36 -2.29 -0.38 -16.24
C SER A 36 -1.25 -1.15 -17.05
N LEU A 37 -1.62 -2.28 -17.61
CA LEU A 37 -0.74 -3.07 -18.48
C LEU A 37 -0.29 -2.27 -19.70
N LYS A 38 -1.18 -1.53 -20.36
CA LYS A 38 -0.85 -0.69 -21.53
C LYS A 38 0.24 0.33 -21.17
N VAL A 39 0.12 0.98 -20.02
CA VAL A 39 1.11 1.97 -19.54
C VAL A 39 2.47 1.32 -19.31
N ILE A 40 2.50 0.14 -18.69
CA ILE A 40 3.76 -0.55 -18.36
C ILE A 40 4.41 -1.17 -19.60
N LEU A 41 3.63 -1.68 -20.56
CA LEU A 41 4.16 -2.15 -21.85
C LEU A 41 4.85 -1.00 -22.61
N ALA A 42 4.21 0.17 -22.69
CA ALA A 42 4.82 1.35 -23.31
C ALA A 42 6.15 1.73 -22.62
N ARG A 43 6.17 1.71 -21.29
CA ARG A 43 7.39 1.97 -20.51
C ARG A 43 8.47 0.94 -20.77
N GLY A 44 8.13 -0.34 -20.85
CA GLY A 44 9.07 -1.41 -21.18
C GLY A 44 9.75 -1.20 -22.52
N LEU A 45 8.98 -0.84 -23.54
CA LEU A 45 9.50 -0.49 -24.86
C LEU A 45 10.41 0.75 -24.80
N ASP A 46 10.03 1.78 -24.04
CA ASP A 46 10.84 2.98 -23.84
C ASP A 46 12.15 2.69 -23.07
N CYS A 47 12.15 1.69 -22.19
CA CYS A 47 13.34 1.22 -21.47
C CYS A 47 14.24 0.29 -22.30
N GLY A 48 13.84 -0.03 -23.53
CA GLY A 48 14.62 -0.83 -24.47
C GLY A 48 14.25 -2.32 -24.51
N LEU A 49 13.12 -2.74 -23.96
CA LEU A 49 12.54 -4.05 -24.26
C LEU A 49 12.13 -4.10 -25.72
N THR A 50 12.35 -5.24 -26.37
CA THR A 50 11.88 -5.46 -27.74
C THR A 50 10.42 -5.95 -27.73
N VAL A 51 9.73 -5.76 -28.85
CA VAL A 51 8.36 -6.30 -29.02
C VAL A 51 8.37 -7.84 -28.88
N SER A 52 9.42 -8.50 -29.38
CA SER A 52 9.60 -9.95 -29.23
C SER A 52 9.70 -10.36 -27.76
N GLU A 53 10.47 -9.63 -26.94
CA GLU A 53 10.61 -9.92 -25.51
C GLU A 53 9.26 -9.74 -24.78
N GLU A 54 8.53 -8.68 -25.04
CA GLU A 54 7.21 -8.47 -24.41
C GLU A 54 6.18 -9.52 -24.88
N LYS A 55 6.16 -9.86 -26.16
CA LYS A 55 5.32 -10.97 -26.66
C LYS A 55 5.64 -12.29 -25.98
N GLU A 56 6.92 -12.57 -25.79
CA GLU A 56 7.37 -13.83 -25.18
C GLU A 56 6.97 -13.93 -23.71
N VAL A 57 7.12 -12.84 -22.94
CA VAL A 57 6.65 -12.76 -21.56
C VAL A 57 5.14 -13.05 -21.48
N LEU A 58 4.35 -12.38 -22.30
CA LEU A 58 2.90 -12.53 -22.30
C LEU A 58 2.47 -13.92 -22.80
N THR A 59 3.19 -14.49 -23.75
CA THR A 59 2.91 -15.81 -24.28
C THR A 59 3.13 -16.91 -23.24
N GLN A 60 4.25 -16.90 -22.51
CA GLN A 60 4.50 -17.91 -21.47
C GLN A 60 3.50 -17.85 -20.32
N LEU A 61 2.95 -16.67 -20.04
CA LEU A 61 2.06 -16.47 -18.88
C LEU A 61 0.76 -17.29 -18.97
N TYR A 62 0.35 -17.74 -20.15
CA TYR A 62 -0.85 -18.58 -20.23
C TYR A 62 -0.73 -19.86 -19.41
N ALA A 63 0.49 -20.38 -19.23
CA ALA A 63 0.75 -21.56 -18.42
C ALA A 63 0.50 -21.33 -16.91
N TYR A 64 0.45 -20.08 -16.47
CA TYR A 64 0.29 -19.70 -15.07
C TYR A 64 -1.04 -18.98 -14.79
N CYS A 65 -1.54 -18.16 -15.71
CA CYS A 65 -2.76 -17.39 -15.51
C CYS A 65 -3.87 -17.66 -16.58
N GLY A 66 -3.67 -18.65 -17.42
CA GLY A 66 -4.62 -19.12 -18.43
C GLY A 66 -4.60 -18.32 -19.73
N PHE A 67 -5.11 -18.95 -20.80
CA PHE A 67 -5.21 -18.35 -22.13
C PHE A 67 -5.97 -17.02 -22.14
N PRO A 68 -7.11 -16.85 -21.46
CA PRO A 68 -7.88 -15.61 -21.56
C PRO A 68 -7.08 -14.37 -21.17
N ARG A 69 -6.34 -14.44 -20.07
CA ARG A 69 -5.51 -13.30 -19.61
C ARG A 69 -4.32 -13.04 -20.51
N SER A 70 -3.65 -14.10 -20.95
CA SER A 70 -2.53 -14.00 -21.90
C SER A 70 -2.98 -13.40 -23.24
N MET A 71 -4.09 -13.88 -23.80
CA MET A 71 -4.65 -13.36 -25.06
C MET A 71 -5.06 -11.89 -24.91
N GLY A 72 -5.77 -11.53 -23.85
CA GLY A 72 -6.16 -10.14 -23.59
C GLY A 72 -4.94 -9.21 -23.49
N ALA A 73 -3.88 -9.67 -22.81
CA ALA A 73 -2.63 -8.91 -22.73
C ALA A 73 -1.94 -8.75 -24.09
N LEU A 74 -1.92 -9.79 -24.91
CA LEU A 74 -1.36 -9.73 -26.27
C LEU A 74 -2.15 -8.80 -27.19
N VAL A 75 -3.47 -8.75 -27.04
CA VAL A 75 -4.31 -7.76 -27.77
C VAL A 75 -3.93 -6.34 -27.36
N THR A 76 -3.72 -6.09 -26.06
CA THR A 76 -3.29 -4.79 -25.57
C THR A 76 -1.93 -4.40 -26.15
N LEU A 77 -0.96 -5.30 -26.17
CA LEU A 77 0.36 -5.04 -26.79
C LEU A 77 0.23 -4.79 -28.29
N MET A 78 -0.53 -5.60 -29.01
CA MET A 78 -0.74 -5.43 -30.45
C MET A 78 -1.33 -4.05 -30.78
N ASN A 79 -2.32 -3.61 -30.04
CA ASN A 79 -2.94 -2.30 -30.26
C ASN A 79 -1.96 -1.17 -29.90
N LEU A 80 -1.23 -1.31 -28.78
CA LEU A 80 -0.22 -0.34 -28.37
C LEU A 80 0.87 -0.15 -29.44
N THR A 81 1.40 -1.24 -30.00
CA THR A 81 2.42 -1.15 -31.05
C THR A 81 1.92 -0.43 -32.29
N LYS A 82 0.66 -0.65 -32.68
CA LYS A 82 0.01 0.09 -33.79
C LYS A 82 -0.14 1.58 -33.48
N GLU A 83 -0.59 1.91 -32.28
CA GLU A 83 -0.72 3.32 -31.85
C GLU A 83 0.62 4.04 -31.84
N ARG A 84 1.67 3.41 -31.29
CA ARG A 84 3.04 3.96 -31.26
C ARG A 84 3.58 4.16 -32.67
N ALA A 85 3.41 3.19 -33.56
CA ALA A 85 3.81 3.32 -34.97
C ALA A 85 3.09 4.47 -35.68
N ALA A 86 1.78 4.65 -35.41
CA ALA A 86 1.02 5.77 -35.95
C ALA A 86 1.51 7.15 -35.44
N GLN A 87 2.13 7.17 -34.26
CA GLN A 87 2.78 8.37 -33.70
C GLN A 87 4.23 8.57 -34.17
N GLY A 88 4.71 7.71 -35.08
CA GLY A 88 6.07 7.76 -35.61
C GLY A 88 7.14 7.15 -34.69
N ILE A 89 6.73 6.46 -33.63
CA ILE A 89 7.66 5.77 -32.72
C ILE A 89 8.06 4.44 -33.37
N LYS A 90 9.37 4.21 -33.45
CA LYS A 90 9.92 2.94 -33.96
C LYS A 90 10.38 2.07 -32.79
N ASP A 91 9.56 1.08 -32.46
CA ASP A 91 9.93 0.08 -31.48
C ASP A 91 10.81 -1.00 -32.13
N GLU A 92 11.80 -1.50 -31.36
CA GLU A 92 12.61 -2.62 -31.82
C GLU A 92 11.80 -3.90 -31.84
N ALA A 93 11.75 -4.57 -33.01
CA ALA A 93 11.01 -5.82 -33.14
C ALA A 93 11.59 -6.95 -32.28
N GLY A 94 12.92 -6.96 -32.13
CA GLY A 94 13.64 -8.05 -31.49
C GLY A 94 13.78 -9.29 -32.41
N ARG A 95 14.41 -10.34 -31.89
CA ARG A 95 14.62 -11.57 -32.64
C ARG A 95 13.56 -12.62 -32.31
N GLU A 96 13.29 -13.47 -33.27
CA GLU A 96 12.51 -14.68 -33.06
C GLU A 96 13.39 -15.80 -32.44
N PRO A 97 12.79 -16.77 -31.77
CA PRO A 97 13.56 -17.87 -31.18
C PRO A 97 14.21 -18.74 -32.26
N SER A 98 15.38 -19.28 -31.94
CA SER A 98 16.07 -20.23 -32.82
C SER A 98 15.29 -21.56 -32.89
N PRO A 99 15.30 -22.26 -34.04
CA PRO A 99 14.66 -23.55 -34.16
C PRO A 99 15.22 -24.58 -33.18
N VAL A 100 14.35 -25.38 -32.56
CA VAL A 100 14.75 -26.50 -31.71
C VAL A 100 15.12 -27.72 -32.56
N LYS A 101 16.28 -28.31 -32.29
CA LYS A 101 16.83 -29.42 -33.11
C LYS A 101 16.28 -30.80 -32.77
N SER A 102 15.50 -30.95 -31.71
CA SER A 102 14.95 -32.25 -31.27
C SER A 102 13.46 -32.34 -31.56
N SER A 103 12.99 -33.54 -31.92
CA SER A 103 11.58 -33.86 -32.12
C SER A 103 10.90 -34.42 -30.86
N ASP A 104 11.66 -34.85 -29.86
CA ASP A 104 11.12 -35.39 -28.60
C ASP A 104 11.14 -34.30 -27.52
N MET A 105 10.10 -33.53 -27.48
CA MET A 105 9.97 -32.39 -26.54
C MET A 105 9.77 -32.84 -25.08
N PHE A 106 9.30 -34.07 -24.85
CA PHE A 106 9.21 -34.63 -23.50
C PHE A 106 10.59 -34.84 -22.90
N VAL A 107 11.52 -35.39 -23.68
CA VAL A 107 12.93 -35.60 -23.26
C VAL A 107 13.63 -34.26 -23.09
N VAL A 108 13.47 -33.35 -24.04
CA VAL A 108 14.02 -31.99 -23.98
C VAL A 108 13.52 -31.27 -22.71
N GLY A 109 12.22 -31.32 -22.44
CA GLY A 109 11.61 -30.68 -21.25
C GLY A 109 12.12 -31.28 -19.95
N GLY A 110 12.29 -32.58 -19.87
CA GLY A 110 12.88 -33.24 -18.70
C GLY A 110 14.32 -32.78 -18.44
N GLN A 111 15.12 -32.64 -19.50
CA GLN A 111 16.48 -32.08 -19.41
C GLN A 111 16.49 -30.63 -19.00
N ASN A 112 15.56 -29.81 -19.54
CA ASN A 112 15.42 -28.43 -19.16
C ASN A 112 14.99 -28.26 -17.69
N GLN A 113 14.06 -29.10 -17.22
CA GLN A 113 13.68 -29.12 -15.80
C GLN A 113 14.89 -29.43 -14.89
N LEU A 114 15.69 -30.42 -15.25
CA LEU A 114 16.86 -30.77 -14.46
C LEU A 114 17.84 -29.59 -14.33
N LYS A 115 18.10 -28.89 -15.41
CA LYS A 115 18.97 -27.72 -15.41
C LYS A 115 18.35 -26.52 -14.64
N LEU A 116 17.07 -26.27 -14.86
CA LEU A 116 16.35 -25.15 -14.26
C LEU A 116 16.21 -25.31 -12.74
N PHE A 117 15.90 -26.51 -12.28
CA PHE A 117 15.64 -26.81 -10.87
C PHE A 117 16.91 -27.20 -10.10
N GLY A 118 17.97 -27.60 -10.80
CA GLY A 118 19.16 -28.18 -10.20
C GLY A 118 18.95 -29.61 -9.62
N ARG A 119 17.79 -30.19 -9.85
CA ARG A 119 17.39 -31.54 -9.39
C ARG A 119 16.27 -32.10 -10.28
N PRO A 120 16.06 -33.45 -10.29
CA PRO A 120 14.92 -34.00 -11.01
C PRO A 120 13.59 -33.48 -10.49
N ALA A 121 12.66 -33.24 -11.42
CA ALA A 121 11.27 -32.89 -11.06
C ALA A 121 10.54 -34.19 -10.68
N LEU A 122 10.41 -34.41 -9.39
CA LEU A 122 9.69 -35.55 -8.80
C LEU A 122 8.57 -35.01 -7.91
N GLY A 123 7.39 -35.62 -7.99
CA GLY A 123 6.28 -35.27 -7.14
C GLY A 123 5.14 -36.28 -7.26
N GLU A 124 4.49 -36.55 -6.14
CA GLU A 124 3.37 -37.51 -6.10
C GLU A 124 2.23 -37.09 -7.04
N VAL A 125 1.99 -35.78 -7.21
CA VAL A 125 0.95 -35.27 -8.11
C VAL A 125 1.23 -35.62 -9.58
N LEU A 126 2.49 -35.65 -9.99
CA LEU A 126 2.85 -36.00 -11.37
C LEU A 126 2.68 -37.51 -11.64
N THR A 127 2.87 -38.35 -10.62
CA THR A 127 2.58 -39.79 -10.68
C THR A 127 1.06 -40.02 -10.65
N PHE A 128 0.34 -39.26 -9.83
CA PHE A 128 -1.11 -39.33 -9.72
C PHE A 128 -1.83 -38.87 -11.01
N ALA A 129 -1.29 -37.83 -11.67
CA ALA A 129 -1.83 -37.27 -12.92
C ALA A 129 -0.77 -37.26 -14.03
N PRO A 130 -0.48 -38.38 -14.68
CA PRO A 130 0.61 -38.50 -15.67
C PRO A 130 0.45 -37.59 -16.88
N ALA A 131 -0.78 -37.23 -17.25
CA ALA A 131 -1.03 -36.29 -18.33
C ALA A 131 -0.48 -34.90 -18.01
N LEU A 132 -0.54 -34.49 -16.73
CA LEU A 132 0.02 -33.20 -16.29
C LEU A 132 1.55 -33.22 -16.40
N ASP A 133 2.18 -34.29 -16.03
CA ASP A 133 3.65 -34.46 -16.20
C ASP A 133 4.04 -34.37 -17.68
N GLN A 134 3.26 -35.03 -18.56
CA GLN A 134 3.47 -34.96 -20.01
C GLN A 134 3.37 -33.50 -20.52
N PHE A 135 2.36 -32.75 -20.12
CA PHE A 135 2.19 -31.36 -20.56
C PHE A 135 3.27 -30.44 -19.98
N LEU A 136 3.63 -30.61 -18.71
CA LEU A 136 4.70 -29.84 -18.11
C LEU A 136 6.03 -30.08 -18.83
N LYS A 137 6.43 -31.32 -19.02
CA LYS A 137 7.70 -31.66 -19.66
C LYS A 137 7.69 -31.29 -21.15
N ALA A 138 6.77 -31.82 -21.91
CA ALA A 138 6.78 -31.63 -23.37
C ALA A 138 6.49 -30.19 -23.78
N HIS A 139 5.50 -29.55 -23.15
CA HIS A 139 5.04 -28.25 -23.58
C HIS A 139 5.67 -27.11 -22.81
N LEU A 140 5.50 -27.02 -21.49
CA LEU A 140 6.04 -25.88 -20.75
C LEU A 140 7.57 -25.85 -20.77
N PHE A 141 8.20 -26.91 -20.31
CA PHE A 141 9.67 -26.97 -20.22
C PHE A 141 10.34 -27.43 -21.52
N GLY A 142 9.60 -28.12 -22.41
CA GLY A 142 10.02 -28.45 -23.75
C GLY A 142 9.85 -27.31 -24.72
N ASP A 143 8.61 -27.08 -25.20
CA ASP A 143 8.32 -26.09 -26.25
C ASP A 143 8.66 -24.67 -25.80
N ILE A 144 8.21 -24.24 -24.61
CA ILE A 144 8.34 -22.83 -24.17
C ILE A 144 9.76 -22.54 -23.70
N PHE A 145 10.31 -23.31 -22.76
CA PHE A 145 11.64 -23.04 -22.21
C PHE A 145 12.79 -23.27 -23.20
N SER A 146 12.57 -23.96 -24.31
CA SER A 146 13.54 -24.07 -25.40
C SER A 146 13.59 -22.84 -26.29
N ARG A 147 12.66 -21.92 -26.16
CA ARG A 147 12.62 -20.66 -26.91
C ARG A 147 13.66 -19.70 -26.33
N ASP A 148 14.74 -19.44 -27.07
CA ASP A 148 15.94 -18.74 -26.60
C ASP A 148 15.90 -17.22 -26.78
N ASN A 149 14.76 -16.67 -27.20
CA ASN A 149 14.52 -15.23 -27.28
C ASN A 149 14.21 -14.56 -25.93
N LEU A 150 14.10 -15.35 -24.87
CA LEU A 150 14.02 -14.91 -23.50
C LEU A 150 14.81 -15.90 -22.63
N ASP A 151 15.75 -15.44 -21.83
CA ASP A 151 16.56 -16.31 -20.99
C ASP A 151 15.76 -16.89 -19.78
N TRP A 152 16.27 -17.94 -19.17
CA TRP A 152 15.56 -18.64 -18.10
C TRP A 152 15.47 -17.83 -16.81
N ARG A 153 16.46 -17.00 -16.51
CA ARG A 153 16.42 -16.09 -15.39
C ARG A 153 15.23 -15.13 -15.52
N THR A 154 15.07 -14.54 -16.69
CA THR A 154 13.96 -13.63 -17.00
C THR A 154 12.62 -14.36 -17.00
N ARG A 155 12.55 -15.57 -17.53
CA ARG A 155 11.33 -16.40 -17.47
C ARG A 155 10.90 -16.69 -16.04
N GLU A 156 11.82 -17.05 -15.16
CA GLU A 156 11.50 -17.31 -13.75
C GLU A 156 11.13 -16.03 -12.99
N LEU A 157 11.79 -14.91 -13.28
CA LEU A 157 11.43 -13.61 -12.74
C LEU A 157 9.98 -13.22 -13.09
N SER A 158 9.61 -13.39 -14.36
CA SER A 158 8.23 -13.19 -14.85
C SER A 158 7.23 -14.11 -14.14
N THR A 159 7.57 -15.39 -13.99
CA THR A 159 6.71 -16.37 -13.31
C THR A 159 6.51 -16.04 -11.83
N VAL A 160 7.58 -15.71 -11.11
CA VAL A 160 7.49 -15.26 -9.70
C VAL A 160 6.60 -14.03 -9.60
N ALA A 161 6.78 -13.05 -10.48
CA ALA A 161 5.97 -11.83 -10.49
C ALA A 161 4.47 -12.15 -10.71
N ALA A 162 4.15 -12.96 -11.70
CA ALA A 162 2.76 -13.36 -11.99
C ALA A 162 2.13 -14.13 -10.83
N LEU A 163 2.82 -15.12 -10.28
CA LEU A 163 2.32 -15.94 -9.17
C LEU A 163 2.14 -15.13 -7.88
N SER A 164 2.98 -14.11 -7.66
CA SER A 164 2.90 -13.26 -6.46
C SER A 164 1.62 -12.43 -6.37
N VAL A 165 0.91 -12.22 -7.48
CA VAL A 165 -0.37 -11.49 -7.53
C VAL A 165 -1.60 -12.38 -7.72
N LEU A 166 -1.41 -13.70 -7.84
CA LEU A 166 -2.48 -14.68 -7.93
C LEU A 166 -2.80 -15.29 -6.57
N ASP A 167 -4.06 -15.66 -6.37
CA ASP A 167 -4.51 -16.32 -5.16
C ASP A 167 -4.47 -17.86 -5.31
N GLY A 168 -4.26 -18.55 -4.20
CA GLY A 168 -4.30 -20.01 -4.14
C GLY A 168 -3.06 -20.72 -4.66
N VAL A 169 -1.98 -20.02 -5.00
CA VAL A 169 -0.76 -20.56 -5.64
C VAL A 169 0.51 -20.36 -4.80
N LYS A 170 0.37 -20.31 -3.49
CA LYS A 170 1.51 -20.01 -2.59
C LYS A 170 2.64 -21.05 -2.68
N ASN A 171 2.29 -22.33 -2.82
CA ASN A 171 3.28 -23.40 -2.92
C ASN A 171 4.07 -23.29 -4.24
N GLU A 172 3.36 -23.02 -5.32
CA GLU A 172 3.94 -22.82 -6.65
C GLU A 172 4.83 -21.57 -6.66
N LEU A 173 4.40 -20.48 -6.02
CA LEU A 173 5.22 -19.28 -5.85
C LEU A 173 6.53 -19.60 -5.14
N ASN A 174 6.49 -20.30 -4.01
CA ASN A 174 7.68 -20.66 -3.25
C ASN A 174 8.63 -21.55 -4.07
N THR A 175 8.08 -22.48 -4.85
CA THR A 175 8.83 -23.35 -5.76
C THR A 175 9.56 -22.51 -6.83
N HIS A 176 8.86 -21.58 -7.46
CA HIS A 176 9.47 -20.74 -8.50
C HIS A 176 10.43 -19.69 -7.95
N ILE A 177 10.25 -19.22 -6.71
CA ILE A 177 11.27 -18.42 -6.02
C ILE A 177 12.58 -19.21 -5.90
N ALA A 178 12.52 -20.47 -5.52
CA ALA A 178 13.71 -21.34 -5.46
C ALA A 178 14.35 -21.51 -6.85
N HIS A 179 13.55 -21.72 -7.90
CA HIS A 179 14.06 -21.83 -9.27
C HIS A 179 14.68 -20.51 -9.75
N ALA A 180 14.06 -19.37 -9.46
CA ALA A 180 14.60 -18.05 -9.79
C ALA A 180 15.97 -17.84 -9.13
N LYS A 181 16.09 -18.18 -7.85
CA LYS A 181 17.38 -18.09 -7.12
C LYS A 181 18.45 -19.01 -7.71
N HIS A 182 18.08 -20.24 -8.08
CA HIS A 182 19.00 -21.16 -8.76
C HIS A 182 19.50 -20.60 -10.10
N ASN A 183 18.70 -19.77 -10.75
CA ASN A 183 19.02 -19.12 -12.02
C ASN A 183 19.56 -17.68 -11.88
N GLY A 184 20.03 -17.32 -10.69
CA GLY A 184 20.79 -16.10 -10.45
C GLY A 184 19.98 -14.88 -9.99
N VAL A 185 18.70 -15.04 -9.66
CA VAL A 185 17.91 -13.96 -9.01
C VAL A 185 18.26 -13.94 -7.52
N THR A 186 18.64 -12.77 -7.01
CA THR A 186 19.03 -12.60 -5.60
C THR A 186 17.84 -12.51 -4.67
N GLN A 187 18.03 -12.75 -3.37
CA GLN A 187 16.96 -12.54 -2.38
C GLN A 187 16.47 -11.09 -2.36
N ALA A 188 17.37 -10.12 -2.47
CA ALA A 188 17.00 -8.69 -2.54
C ALA A 188 16.11 -8.39 -3.75
N GLN A 189 16.39 -8.99 -4.90
CA GLN A 189 15.56 -8.86 -6.11
C GLN A 189 14.19 -9.54 -5.95
N ILE A 190 14.12 -10.69 -5.30
CA ILE A 190 12.85 -11.34 -4.92
C ILE A 190 12.03 -10.43 -4.00
N ASP A 191 12.65 -9.85 -2.97
CA ASP A 191 11.98 -8.95 -2.04
C ASP A 191 11.42 -7.71 -2.77
N GLU A 192 12.16 -7.16 -3.73
CA GLU A 192 11.70 -6.07 -4.59
C GLU A 192 10.46 -6.48 -5.40
N VAL A 193 10.46 -7.66 -6.02
CA VAL A 193 9.28 -8.19 -6.74
C VAL A 193 8.08 -8.34 -5.80
N LEU A 194 8.26 -8.85 -4.59
CA LEU A 194 7.17 -9.03 -3.63
C LEU A 194 6.59 -7.69 -3.14
N ILE A 195 7.42 -6.65 -3.00
CA ILE A 195 6.95 -5.28 -2.73
C ILE A 195 6.14 -4.74 -3.91
N MET A 196 6.62 -4.91 -5.13
CA MET A 196 5.88 -4.53 -6.34
C MET A 196 4.53 -5.27 -6.41
N ALA A 197 4.49 -6.55 -6.08
CA ALA A 197 3.28 -7.36 -6.06
C ALA A 197 2.24 -6.82 -5.06
N ALA A 198 2.66 -6.44 -3.86
CA ALA A 198 1.79 -5.84 -2.86
C ALA A 198 1.18 -4.52 -3.37
N ARG A 199 1.98 -3.67 -4.01
CA ARG A 199 1.50 -2.44 -4.66
C ARG A 199 0.50 -2.73 -5.78
N CYS A 200 0.79 -3.70 -6.64
CA CYS A 200 -0.10 -4.12 -7.73
C CYS A 200 -1.45 -4.62 -7.19
N ARG A 201 -1.44 -5.43 -6.14
CA ARG A 201 -2.67 -5.93 -5.47
C ARG A 201 -3.50 -4.78 -4.89
N ASN A 202 -2.86 -3.72 -4.43
CA ASN A 202 -3.52 -2.53 -3.88
C ASN A 202 -4.00 -1.55 -4.96
N GLY A 203 -3.92 -1.91 -6.24
CA GLY A 203 -4.38 -1.07 -7.34
C GLY A 203 -3.50 0.13 -7.64
N MET A 204 -2.26 0.13 -7.16
CA MET A 204 -1.30 1.21 -7.40
C MET A 204 -0.60 1.01 -8.74
N VAL A 205 -0.30 2.13 -9.42
CA VAL A 205 0.54 2.10 -10.61
C VAL A 205 1.99 1.83 -10.20
N LEU A 206 2.58 0.77 -10.77
CA LEU A 206 3.98 0.43 -10.58
C LEU A 206 4.86 1.35 -11.44
N SER A 207 5.10 2.57 -10.94
CA SER A 207 5.99 3.52 -11.60
C SER A 207 7.21 3.82 -10.75
N GLU A 208 8.39 3.79 -11.37
CA GLU A 208 9.67 3.99 -10.71
C GLU A 208 9.96 5.42 -10.28
N SER A 209 9.38 6.40 -10.99
CA SER A 209 9.84 7.78 -10.88
C SER A 209 9.01 8.65 -9.95
N ASP A 210 7.86 8.18 -9.46
CA ASP A 210 6.85 9.06 -8.91
C ASP A 210 6.29 8.58 -7.56
N GLU A 211 7.16 8.19 -6.61
CA GLU A 211 6.75 8.33 -5.22
C GLU A 211 6.72 9.84 -4.94
N PRO A 212 5.52 10.41 -4.74
CA PRO A 212 5.43 11.82 -4.40
C PRO A 212 6.25 12.08 -3.15
N ALA A 213 7.01 13.17 -3.16
CA ALA A 213 7.82 13.55 -2.02
C ALA A 213 6.93 13.69 -0.76
N LYS A 214 7.49 13.36 0.38
CA LYS A 214 6.87 13.68 1.67
C LYS A 214 6.66 15.18 1.79
N THR A 215 5.64 15.58 2.53
CA THR A 215 5.29 17.01 2.73
C THR A 215 6.22 17.74 3.70
N PHE A 216 7.22 17.03 4.24
CA PHE A 216 8.19 17.56 5.20
C PHE A 216 9.61 17.22 4.76
N GLN A 217 10.58 17.97 5.29
CA GLN A 217 11.98 17.70 5.04
C GLN A 217 12.40 16.40 5.72
N THR A 218 12.92 15.46 4.93
CA THR A 218 13.40 14.17 5.43
C THR A 218 14.76 14.31 6.10
N ASP A 219 14.94 13.60 7.22
CA ASP A 219 16.23 13.51 7.92
C ASP A 219 17.06 12.36 7.35
N PRO A 220 18.22 12.63 6.75
CA PRO A 220 19.05 11.58 6.16
C PRO A 220 19.63 10.58 7.16
N THR A 221 19.60 10.91 8.46
CA THR A 221 20.08 9.99 9.53
C THR A 221 19.01 8.97 9.94
N ILE A 222 17.76 9.17 9.52
CA ILE A 222 16.64 8.28 9.80
C ILE A 222 16.38 7.38 8.59
N THR A 223 16.51 6.08 8.79
CA THR A 223 16.19 5.09 7.74
C THR A 223 14.70 4.84 7.71
N VAL A 224 14.11 4.90 6.53
CA VAL A 224 12.69 4.61 6.30
C VAL A 224 12.56 3.36 5.45
N ARG A 225 11.76 2.38 5.92
CA ARG A 225 11.45 1.14 5.20
C ARG A 225 9.97 1.05 4.93
N LYS A 226 9.58 0.90 3.68
CA LYS A 226 8.19 0.59 3.31
C LYS A 226 7.89 -0.86 3.64
N VAL A 227 6.77 -1.08 4.33
CA VAL A 227 6.37 -2.40 4.80
C VAL A 227 4.90 -2.66 4.50
N PHE A 228 4.54 -3.93 4.36
CA PHE A 228 3.19 -4.37 4.07
C PHE A 228 2.78 -5.47 5.04
N TYR A 229 1.56 -5.38 5.55
CA TYR A 229 0.98 -6.38 6.43
C TYR A 229 -0.54 -6.36 6.33
N LYS A 230 -1.19 -7.46 6.64
CA LYS A 230 -2.65 -7.57 6.56
C LYS A 230 -3.31 -7.30 7.90
N ASN A 231 -4.49 -6.67 7.85
CA ASN A 231 -5.39 -6.63 8.98
C ASN A 231 -6.30 -7.89 9.01
N ARG A 232 -7.16 -8.02 10.02
CA ARG A 232 -8.05 -9.19 10.16
C ARG A 232 -9.12 -9.31 9.07
N TYR A 233 -9.35 -8.25 8.30
CA TYR A 233 -10.24 -8.25 7.14
C TYR A 233 -9.55 -8.62 5.83
N ASP A 234 -8.31 -9.13 5.92
CA ASP A 234 -7.46 -9.49 4.77
C ASP A 234 -7.09 -8.29 3.88
N ILE A 235 -7.19 -7.07 4.42
CA ILE A 235 -6.77 -5.86 3.72
C ILE A 235 -5.27 -5.67 3.91
N MET A 236 -4.53 -5.56 2.79
CA MET A 236 -3.09 -5.29 2.82
C MET A 236 -2.85 -3.82 3.13
N LEU A 237 -2.30 -3.54 4.32
CA LEU A 237 -1.88 -2.19 4.70
C LEU A 237 -0.49 -1.91 4.17
N CYS A 238 -0.26 -0.66 3.79
CA CYS A 238 1.06 -0.11 3.47
C CYS A 238 1.45 0.89 4.54
N ALA A 239 2.65 0.72 5.09
CA ALA A 239 3.19 1.61 6.11
C ALA A 239 4.65 1.95 5.81
N GLU A 240 5.12 3.02 6.42
CA GLU A 240 6.54 3.35 6.47
C GLU A 240 7.03 3.23 7.90
N MET A 241 8.05 2.39 8.10
CA MET A 241 8.75 2.22 9.37
C MET A 241 9.98 3.12 9.40
N TYR A 242 10.05 3.98 10.41
CA TYR A 242 11.16 4.89 10.64
C TYR A 242 12.06 4.32 11.74
N LEU A 243 13.33 4.17 11.42
CA LEU A 243 14.34 3.63 12.34
C LEU A 243 15.20 4.75 12.90
N PRO A 244 15.46 4.78 14.22
CA PRO A 244 16.29 5.82 14.82
C PRO A 244 17.72 5.77 14.27
N LYS A 245 18.43 6.90 14.41
CA LYS A 245 19.87 6.97 14.13
C LYS A 245 20.59 5.88 14.93
N ASP A 246 21.58 5.26 14.31
CA ASP A 246 22.35 4.17 14.91
C ASP A 246 21.49 2.94 15.29
N PHE A 247 20.45 2.68 14.51
CA PHE A 247 19.59 1.52 14.71
C PHE A 247 20.40 0.22 14.76
N ASN A 248 20.10 -0.61 15.77
CA ASN A 248 20.74 -1.91 15.96
C ASN A 248 19.68 -2.99 16.18
N GLU A 249 19.59 -3.94 15.27
CA GLU A 249 18.59 -5.04 15.31
C GLU A 249 18.73 -5.93 16.56
N ALA A 250 19.88 -5.92 17.23
CA ALA A 250 20.10 -6.66 18.50
C ALA A 250 19.51 -5.96 19.73
N GLN A 251 19.08 -4.70 19.60
CA GLN A 251 18.42 -3.97 20.68
C GLN A 251 16.89 -4.17 20.63
N HIS A 252 16.23 -3.87 21.74
CA HIS A 252 14.78 -3.90 21.88
C HIS A 252 14.26 -2.47 22.06
N TYR A 253 13.55 -1.97 21.05
CA TYR A 253 13.06 -0.59 21.00
C TYR A 253 11.63 -0.48 21.47
N ALA A 254 11.32 0.61 22.17
CA ALA A 254 9.95 1.10 22.24
C ALA A 254 9.48 1.53 20.85
N ALA A 255 8.21 1.31 20.55
CA ALA A 255 7.64 1.64 19.25
C ALA A 255 6.40 2.52 19.36
N LEU A 256 6.21 3.38 18.36
CA LEU A 256 5.03 4.22 18.24
C LEU A 256 4.38 4.02 16.86
N ILE A 257 3.07 3.80 16.88
CA ILE A 257 2.21 3.76 15.70
C ILE A 257 1.58 5.14 15.55
N ILE A 258 1.71 5.71 14.36
CA ILE A 258 1.20 7.07 14.08
C ILE A 258 0.03 6.96 13.11
N GLY A 259 -1.15 7.40 13.52
CA GLY A 259 -2.34 7.49 12.69
C GLY A 259 -2.51 8.87 12.08
N HIS A 260 -2.82 8.92 10.77
CA HIS A 260 -2.98 10.16 10.02
C HIS A 260 -4.35 10.82 10.22
N PRO A 261 -4.50 12.14 9.93
CA PRO A 261 -5.79 12.80 9.85
C PRO A 261 -6.74 12.12 8.85
N PHE A 262 -8.03 12.30 9.07
CA PHE A 262 -9.07 11.75 8.21
C PHE A 262 -8.93 12.23 6.76
N GLY A 263 -8.84 11.32 5.80
CA GLY A 263 -8.60 11.62 4.39
C GLY A 263 -7.15 11.95 4.02
N ALA A 264 -6.25 12.01 4.99
CA ALA A 264 -4.82 12.20 4.75
C ALA A 264 -4.11 10.90 4.35
N VAL A 265 -2.82 10.98 4.13
CA VAL A 265 -1.93 9.85 3.83
C VAL A 265 -0.68 9.91 4.71
N LYS A 266 0.01 8.77 4.81
CA LYS A 266 1.20 8.60 5.67
C LYS A 266 2.38 9.52 5.34
N GLU A 267 2.44 10.06 4.12
CA GLU A 267 3.49 10.97 3.67
C GLU A 267 3.29 12.42 4.17
N GLN A 268 2.16 12.70 4.80
CA GLN A 268 1.82 14.01 5.37
C GLN A 268 2.22 14.08 6.86
N CYS A 269 1.45 14.77 7.69
CA CYS A 269 1.87 15.05 9.08
C CYS A 269 2.17 13.80 9.92
N SER A 270 1.51 12.66 9.68
CA SER A 270 1.82 11.44 10.42
C SER A 270 3.24 10.94 10.17
N GLY A 271 3.74 11.09 8.93
CA GLY A 271 5.14 10.81 8.60
C GLY A 271 6.11 11.76 9.30
N LEU A 272 5.77 13.04 9.40
CA LEU A 272 6.55 14.01 10.16
C LEU A 272 6.66 13.62 11.64
N TYR A 273 5.52 13.27 12.26
CA TYR A 273 5.51 12.80 13.64
C TYR A 273 6.32 11.51 13.81
N ALA A 274 6.22 10.58 12.87
CA ALA A 274 7.01 9.35 12.88
C ALA A 274 8.52 9.66 12.84
N GLN A 275 8.94 10.56 11.96
CA GLN A 275 10.34 10.99 11.88
C GLN A 275 10.81 11.67 13.16
N GLU A 276 10.03 12.59 13.71
CA GLU A 276 10.40 13.32 14.94
C GLU A 276 10.52 12.39 16.15
N MET A 277 9.65 11.39 16.24
CA MET A 277 9.74 10.40 17.33
C MET A 277 10.87 9.39 17.11
N ALA A 278 11.18 9.04 15.86
CA ALA A 278 12.37 8.25 15.55
C ALA A 278 13.68 8.97 15.93
N ARG A 279 13.74 10.29 15.75
CA ARG A 279 14.85 11.11 16.24
C ARG A 279 15.03 11.03 17.76
N ARG A 280 13.97 10.71 18.49
CA ARG A 280 13.98 10.55 19.96
C ARG A 280 14.25 9.11 20.41
N GLY A 281 14.59 8.22 19.48
CA GLY A 281 15.01 6.86 19.76
C GLY A 281 13.91 5.78 19.67
N TYR A 282 12.71 6.13 19.24
CA TYR A 282 11.65 5.15 18.98
C TYR A 282 11.79 4.53 17.59
N VAL A 283 11.37 3.29 17.43
CA VAL A 283 10.96 2.77 16.13
C VAL A 283 9.52 3.25 15.89
N THR A 284 9.26 3.87 14.76
CA THR A 284 7.92 4.42 14.49
C THR A 284 7.34 3.85 13.20
N LEU A 285 6.02 3.80 13.12
CA LEU A 285 5.29 3.24 12.01
C LEU A 285 4.14 4.19 11.64
N ALA A 286 4.21 4.78 10.44
CA ALA A 286 3.13 5.56 9.86
C ALA A 286 2.47 4.73 8.75
N PHE A 287 1.19 4.43 8.88
CA PHE A 287 0.44 3.61 7.91
C PHE A 287 -0.61 4.42 7.19
N ASP A 288 -0.98 3.98 5.98
CA ASP A 288 -2.21 4.43 5.33
C ASP A 288 -3.39 3.58 5.83
N ALA A 289 -4.50 4.23 6.14
CA ALA A 289 -5.72 3.55 6.54
C ALA A 289 -6.25 2.62 5.44
N SER A 290 -6.98 1.58 5.83
CA SER A 290 -7.69 0.70 4.91
C SER A 290 -8.50 1.48 3.88
N TYR A 291 -8.50 1.04 2.64
CA TYR A 291 -9.16 1.63 1.47
C TYR A 291 -8.52 2.93 0.95
N GLN A 292 -7.45 3.41 1.54
CA GLN A 292 -6.86 4.72 1.26
C GLN A 292 -5.35 4.64 1.01
N GLY A 293 -4.82 5.66 0.37
CA GLY A 293 -3.39 5.77 0.09
C GLY A 293 -2.85 4.56 -0.65
N GLU A 294 -1.74 4.04 -0.19
CA GLU A 294 -1.10 2.83 -0.70
C GLU A 294 -1.62 1.54 -0.04
N SER A 295 -2.51 1.64 0.93
CA SER A 295 -3.17 0.48 1.53
C SER A 295 -4.26 -0.06 0.61
N GLY A 296 -4.54 -1.35 0.73
CA GLY A 296 -5.55 -2.05 -0.04
C GLY A 296 -6.98 -1.80 0.44
N GLY A 297 -7.86 -2.63 -0.08
CA GLY A 297 -9.30 -2.60 0.18
C GLY A 297 -10.11 -2.03 -0.97
N GLU A 298 -11.20 -2.72 -1.30
CA GLU A 298 -12.16 -2.34 -2.34
C GLU A 298 -13.58 -2.30 -1.78
N PRO A 299 -14.40 -1.37 -2.23
CA PRO A 299 -14.10 -0.29 -3.17
C PRO A 299 -13.23 0.81 -2.55
N ARG A 300 -12.37 1.39 -3.38
CA ARG A 300 -11.47 2.48 -2.94
C ARG A 300 -12.23 3.65 -2.34
N HIS A 301 -11.59 4.38 -1.44
CA HIS A 301 -12.14 5.55 -0.74
C HIS A 301 -13.33 5.24 0.19
N THR A 302 -13.59 3.99 0.47
CA THR A 302 -14.54 3.59 1.51
C THR A 302 -14.00 3.99 2.88
N VAL A 303 -14.89 4.38 3.78
CA VAL A 303 -14.59 4.51 5.21
C VAL A 303 -15.45 3.52 5.98
N SER A 304 -14.77 2.61 6.65
CA SER A 304 -15.36 1.71 7.63
C SER A 304 -14.73 2.00 8.99
N PRO A 305 -15.46 2.53 9.97
CA PRO A 305 -14.90 2.76 11.30
C PRO A 305 -14.27 1.51 11.92
N ASP A 306 -14.88 0.34 11.73
CA ASP A 306 -14.33 -0.93 12.21
C ASP A 306 -12.96 -1.24 11.60
N ALA A 307 -12.80 -1.01 10.30
CA ALA A 307 -11.51 -1.22 9.62
C ALA A 307 -10.47 -0.20 10.08
N LEU A 308 -10.83 1.06 10.25
CA LEU A 308 -9.91 2.10 10.70
C LEU A 308 -9.41 1.86 12.14
N VAL A 309 -10.27 1.36 13.00
CA VAL A 309 -9.90 0.94 14.37
C VAL A 309 -9.00 -0.30 14.32
N GLU A 310 -9.37 -1.30 13.53
CA GLU A 310 -8.61 -2.55 13.33
C GLU A 310 -7.18 -2.29 12.81
N ASP A 311 -7.00 -1.28 11.96
CA ASP A 311 -5.69 -0.98 11.38
C ASP A 311 -4.63 -0.68 12.44
N PHE A 312 -5.01 -0.10 13.58
CA PHE A 312 -4.10 0.09 14.72
C PHE A 312 -3.69 -1.24 15.36
N SER A 313 -4.62 -2.13 15.58
CA SER A 313 -4.34 -3.47 16.13
C SER A 313 -3.49 -4.32 15.19
N ALA A 314 -3.76 -4.27 13.89
CA ALA A 314 -2.94 -4.93 12.88
C ALA A 314 -1.50 -4.39 12.87
N SER A 315 -1.33 -3.10 13.09
CA SER A 315 -0.01 -2.46 13.21
C SER A 315 0.73 -2.94 14.48
N VAL A 316 0.02 -3.13 15.58
CA VAL A 316 0.58 -3.75 16.81
C VAL A 316 1.00 -5.19 16.55
N ASP A 317 0.17 -5.97 15.87
CA ASP A 317 0.49 -7.35 15.48
C ASP A 317 1.82 -7.40 14.73
N TRP A 318 1.93 -6.60 13.69
CA TRP A 318 3.12 -6.59 12.83
C TRP A 318 4.37 -6.12 13.57
N LEU A 319 4.30 -5.02 14.30
CA LEU A 319 5.44 -4.51 15.09
C LEU A 319 5.90 -5.52 16.14
N GLY A 320 4.96 -6.14 16.85
CA GLY A 320 5.27 -7.12 17.89
C GLY A 320 5.95 -8.40 17.37
N LEU A 321 5.89 -8.67 16.07
CA LEU A 321 6.60 -9.76 15.41
C LEU A 321 8.04 -9.38 15.03
N GLN A 322 8.41 -8.12 15.07
CA GLN A 322 9.77 -7.69 14.78
C GLN A 322 10.69 -8.00 15.97
N PRO A 323 11.85 -8.64 15.77
CA PRO A 323 12.71 -9.08 16.87
C PRO A 323 13.29 -7.92 17.67
N PHE A 324 13.38 -6.72 17.09
CA PHE A 324 13.92 -5.51 17.71
C PHE A 324 12.86 -4.65 18.41
N ILE A 325 11.63 -5.12 18.53
CA ILE A 325 10.55 -4.40 19.23
C ILE A 325 10.28 -5.02 20.60
N ASP A 326 10.21 -4.17 21.62
CA ASP A 326 9.72 -4.54 22.94
C ASP A 326 8.19 -4.46 22.96
N ARG A 327 7.54 -5.64 22.98
CA ARG A 327 6.08 -5.76 23.02
C ARG A 327 5.41 -5.07 24.20
N ASN A 328 6.14 -4.81 25.26
CA ASN A 328 5.63 -4.13 26.45
C ASN A 328 5.72 -2.60 26.35
N ARG A 329 6.29 -2.08 25.27
CA ARG A 329 6.48 -0.65 25.05
C ARG A 329 6.03 -0.22 23.65
N ILE A 330 4.81 -0.56 23.28
CA ILE A 330 4.16 -0.12 22.04
C ILE A 330 3.09 0.90 22.41
N GLY A 331 3.20 2.10 21.85
CA GLY A 331 2.23 3.19 22.01
C GLY A 331 1.68 3.66 20.67
N VAL A 332 0.69 4.54 20.75
CA VAL A 332 0.01 5.12 19.58
C VAL A 332 -0.08 6.63 19.72
N ILE A 333 0.14 7.33 18.60
CA ILE A 333 -0.21 8.74 18.43
C ILE A 333 -1.26 8.85 17.34
N GLY A 334 -2.45 9.32 17.67
CA GLY A 334 -3.54 9.54 16.71
C GLY A 334 -3.75 11.02 16.43
N ILE A 335 -3.67 11.42 15.16
CA ILE A 335 -3.81 12.82 14.74
C ILE A 335 -5.18 13.03 14.11
N CYS A 336 -5.90 14.06 14.53
CA CYS A 336 -7.21 14.45 14.03
C CYS A 336 -8.21 13.27 14.06
N GLY A 337 -8.73 12.81 12.94
CA GLY A 337 -9.64 11.67 12.87
C GLY A 337 -9.06 10.40 13.51
N SER A 338 -7.77 10.14 13.31
CA SER A 338 -7.08 9.03 13.97
C SER A 338 -7.02 9.17 15.48
N GLY A 339 -7.22 10.35 16.03
CA GLY A 339 -7.37 10.53 17.48
C GLY A 339 -8.56 9.73 18.02
N GLY A 340 -9.73 9.90 17.44
CA GLY A 340 -10.94 9.13 17.80
C GLY A 340 -10.81 7.64 17.50
N PHE A 341 -10.30 7.27 16.32
CA PHE A 341 -10.10 5.86 15.97
C PHE A 341 -9.08 5.18 16.89
N SER A 342 -8.01 5.87 17.28
CA SER A 342 -7.00 5.33 18.19
C SER A 342 -7.51 5.22 19.64
N VAL A 343 -8.35 6.14 20.10
CA VAL A 343 -9.04 5.99 21.40
C VAL A 343 -9.87 4.71 21.42
N CYS A 344 -10.66 4.47 20.39
CA CYS A 344 -11.43 3.25 20.27
C CYS A 344 -10.53 2.00 20.24
N ALA A 345 -9.47 2.03 19.46
CA ALA A 345 -8.51 0.92 19.37
C ALA A 345 -7.84 0.64 20.73
N ALA A 346 -7.33 1.67 21.40
CA ALA A 346 -6.70 1.52 22.71
C ALA A 346 -7.68 1.02 23.80
N SER A 347 -8.95 1.41 23.70
CA SER A 347 -10.01 0.91 24.61
C SER A 347 -10.21 -0.60 24.51
N LEU A 348 -9.97 -1.17 23.32
CA LEU A 348 -10.25 -2.59 23.02
C LEU A 348 -8.98 -3.44 22.96
N ASP A 349 -7.81 -2.84 22.79
CA ASP A 349 -6.55 -3.54 22.65
C ASP A 349 -5.55 -3.12 23.75
N PRO A 350 -5.44 -3.94 24.82
CA PRO A 350 -4.55 -3.63 25.94
C PRO A 350 -3.05 -3.73 25.62
N ARG A 351 -2.68 -4.19 24.44
CA ARG A 351 -1.28 -4.18 23.98
C ARG A 351 -0.79 -2.77 23.62
N ILE A 352 -1.72 -1.83 23.39
CA ILE A 352 -1.40 -0.40 23.25
C ILE A 352 -1.16 0.13 24.67
N LYS A 353 0.11 0.33 25.03
CA LYS A 353 0.53 0.63 26.41
C LYS A 353 0.44 2.10 26.79
N ALA A 354 0.40 2.98 25.81
CA ALA A 354 0.21 4.41 25.99
C ALA A 354 -0.45 5.01 24.73
N LEU A 355 -1.24 6.04 24.92
CA LEU A 355 -1.92 6.74 23.84
C LEU A 355 -1.72 8.25 23.98
N ALA A 356 -1.38 8.92 22.87
CA ALA A 356 -1.51 10.36 22.74
C ALA A 356 -2.39 10.70 21.54
N THR A 357 -3.25 11.69 21.69
CA THR A 357 -4.03 12.25 20.57
C THR A 357 -3.64 13.69 20.34
N VAL A 358 -3.62 14.11 19.08
CA VAL A 358 -3.27 15.47 18.66
C VAL A 358 -4.37 16.02 17.78
N SER A 359 -4.91 17.18 18.13
CA SER A 359 -6.01 17.81 17.36
C SER A 359 -7.15 16.84 17.08
N MET A 360 -7.55 16.03 18.05
CA MET A 360 -8.47 14.91 17.87
C MET A 360 -9.82 15.34 17.31
N TYR A 361 -10.36 14.54 16.38
CA TYR A 361 -11.76 14.53 15.97
C TYR A 361 -12.45 13.23 16.44
N ASP A 362 -13.61 13.38 17.00
CA ASP A 362 -14.63 12.31 17.01
C ASP A 362 -15.37 12.39 15.66
N MET A 363 -14.96 11.54 14.71
CA MET A 363 -15.53 11.56 13.35
C MET A 363 -17.00 11.15 13.34
N GLY A 364 -17.43 10.32 14.26
CA GLY A 364 -18.83 9.96 14.41
C GLY A 364 -19.68 11.17 14.82
N ARG A 365 -19.28 11.86 15.87
CA ARG A 365 -19.96 13.07 16.34
C ARG A 365 -19.93 14.21 15.31
N ALA A 366 -18.78 14.44 14.70
CA ALA A 366 -18.67 15.46 13.65
C ALA A 366 -19.60 15.17 12.46
N THR A 367 -19.77 13.90 12.09
CA THR A 367 -20.65 13.51 10.97
C THR A 367 -22.13 13.56 11.34
N ARG A 368 -22.52 13.09 12.54
CA ARG A 368 -23.95 13.08 12.92
C ARG A 368 -24.46 14.39 13.52
N ASN A 369 -23.59 15.21 14.13
CA ASN A 369 -23.97 16.45 14.80
C ASN A 369 -23.40 17.71 14.15
N GLY A 370 -22.46 17.58 13.20
CA GLY A 370 -21.69 18.71 12.68
C GLY A 370 -20.64 19.24 13.68
N LEU A 371 -19.78 20.13 13.23
CA LEU A 371 -18.81 20.79 14.11
C LEU A 371 -19.53 21.69 15.11
N GLY A 372 -19.12 21.63 16.38
CA GLY A 372 -19.75 22.37 17.46
C GLY A 372 -21.20 21.91 17.75
N ASP A 373 -21.57 20.69 17.35
CA ASP A 373 -22.93 20.16 17.47
C ASP A 373 -23.98 21.03 16.78
N SER A 374 -23.62 21.69 15.67
CA SER A 374 -24.44 22.67 14.98
C SER A 374 -25.50 22.11 14.03
N MET A 375 -25.43 20.79 13.73
CA MET A 375 -26.37 20.13 12.84
C MET A 375 -27.70 19.85 13.55
N THR A 376 -28.81 20.28 12.92
CA THR A 376 -30.16 20.00 13.40
C THR A 376 -30.56 18.55 13.02
N ASP A 377 -31.60 18.02 13.69
CA ASP A 377 -32.19 16.72 13.35
C ASP A 377 -32.71 16.68 11.91
N GLU A 378 -33.27 17.80 11.44
CA GLU A 378 -33.76 17.92 10.06
C GLU A 378 -32.61 17.86 9.05
N GLN A 379 -31.51 18.56 9.31
CA GLN A 379 -30.32 18.52 8.47
C GLN A 379 -29.70 17.11 8.42
N ARG A 380 -29.68 16.40 9.55
CA ARG A 380 -29.19 15.03 9.61
C ARG A 380 -30.08 14.07 8.80
N ARG A 381 -31.40 14.17 8.91
CA ARG A 381 -32.34 13.35 8.13
C ARG A 381 -32.16 13.60 6.63
N LYS A 382 -32.02 14.88 6.24
CA LYS A 382 -31.75 15.23 4.85
C LYS A 382 -30.45 14.62 4.33
N LEU A 383 -29.38 14.65 5.12
CA LEU A 383 -28.11 14.01 4.76
C LEU A 383 -28.26 12.49 4.61
N LEU A 384 -29.02 11.85 5.51
CA LEU A 384 -29.31 10.40 5.39
C LEU A 384 -30.12 10.07 4.15
N ASP A 385 -31.08 10.93 3.77
CA ASP A 385 -31.84 10.77 2.51
C ASP A 385 -30.92 10.90 1.30
N GLU A 386 -30.00 11.87 1.28
CA GLU A 386 -29.01 12.02 0.21
C GLU A 386 -28.10 10.79 0.11
N VAL A 387 -27.66 10.23 1.23
CA VAL A 387 -26.86 8.99 1.26
C VAL A 387 -27.66 7.82 0.68
N ALA A 388 -28.94 7.70 1.05
CA ALA A 388 -29.81 6.63 0.54
C ALA A 388 -30.01 6.75 -0.99
N GLU A 389 -30.29 7.94 -1.51
CA GLU A 389 -30.40 8.18 -2.95
C GLU A 389 -29.10 7.89 -3.69
N GLN A 390 -27.95 8.28 -3.12
CA GLN A 390 -26.66 7.97 -3.71
C GLN A 390 -26.39 6.46 -3.75
N ARG A 391 -26.85 5.68 -2.75
CA ARG A 391 -26.74 4.22 -2.78
C ARG A 391 -27.52 3.60 -3.93
N TRP A 392 -28.74 4.09 -4.22
CA TRP A 392 -29.50 3.67 -5.39
C TRP A 392 -28.73 3.95 -6.70
N LYS A 393 -28.20 5.17 -6.81
CA LYS A 393 -27.40 5.56 -7.98
C LYS A 393 -26.17 4.69 -8.16
N GLU A 394 -25.44 4.41 -7.10
CA GLU A 394 -24.26 3.51 -7.15
C GLU A 394 -24.66 2.08 -7.54
N ALA A 395 -25.77 1.56 -7.02
CA ALA A 395 -26.25 0.22 -7.35
C ALA A 395 -26.69 0.11 -8.83
N GLU A 396 -27.25 1.18 -9.40
CA GLU A 396 -27.71 1.23 -10.79
C GLU A 396 -26.57 1.45 -11.78
N THR A 397 -25.62 2.31 -11.46
CA THR A 397 -24.61 2.81 -12.42
C THR A 397 -23.18 2.34 -12.12
N GLY A 398 -22.90 1.92 -10.89
CA GLY A 398 -21.54 1.68 -10.41
C GLY A 398 -20.73 2.95 -10.11
N GLU A 399 -21.31 4.14 -10.31
CA GLU A 399 -20.62 5.41 -10.13
C GLU A 399 -20.68 5.91 -8.69
N ALA A 400 -19.53 5.99 -8.04
CA ALA A 400 -19.40 6.54 -6.70
C ALA A 400 -19.34 8.07 -6.71
N ARG A 401 -19.96 8.69 -5.71
CA ARG A 401 -19.74 10.10 -5.38
C ARG A 401 -18.61 10.19 -4.35
N ILE A 402 -17.54 10.89 -4.70
CA ILE A 402 -16.40 11.15 -3.82
C ILE A 402 -16.51 12.57 -3.25
N ARG A 403 -16.34 12.68 -1.95
CA ARG A 403 -16.32 13.95 -1.22
C ARG A 403 -14.93 14.21 -0.66
N PHE A 404 -14.37 15.36 -0.99
CA PHE A 404 -13.14 15.87 -0.38
C PHE A 404 -13.46 16.72 0.85
N GLY A 405 -12.73 16.52 1.94
CA GLY A 405 -12.83 17.36 3.13
C GLY A 405 -12.39 18.80 2.85
N THR A 406 -11.38 18.96 1.98
CA THR A 406 -10.89 20.25 1.52
C THR A 406 -11.01 20.32 0.01
N PRO A 407 -11.81 21.26 -0.54
CA PRO A 407 -12.00 21.40 -1.97
C PRO A 407 -10.73 21.91 -2.65
N GLU A 408 -10.61 21.67 -3.97
CA GLU A 408 -9.48 22.16 -4.76
C GLU A 408 -9.42 23.67 -4.86
N LYS A 409 -10.56 24.32 -4.81
CA LYS A 409 -10.70 25.78 -4.82
C LYS A 409 -11.51 26.24 -3.62
N LEU A 410 -10.99 27.24 -2.95
CA LEU A 410 -11.67 27.86 -1.81
C LEU A 410 -12.89 28.64 -2.30
N LEU A 411 -14.05 28.36 -1.71
CA LEU A 411 -15.27 29.11 -1.99
C LEU A 411 -15.19 30.53 -1.40
N GLY A 412 -15.82 31.52 -2.07
CA GLY A 412 -15.80 32.91 -1.62
C GLY A 412 -16.44 33.16 -0.26
N ASN A 413 -17.33 32.24 0.17
CA ASN A 413 -18.01 32.30 1.49
C ASN A 413 -17.39 31.33 2.51
N ALA A 414 -16.16 30.84 2.27
CA ALA A 414 -15.50 29.91 3.17
C ALA A 414 -15.32 30.49 4.57
N ASN A 415 -15.62 29.70 5.60
CA ASN A 415 -15.40 30.06 7.00
C ASN A 415 -13.92 29.89 7.41
N ALA A 416 -13.59 30.29 8.64
CA ALA A 416 -12.21 30.23 9.14
C ALA A 416 -11.64 28.78 9.16
N VAL A 417 -12.45 27.80 9.49
CA VAL A 417 -12.04 26.37 9.52
C VAL A 417 -11.73 25.88 8.11
N GLN A 418 -12.58 26.18 7.13
CA GLN A 418 -12.36 25.81 5.73
C GLN A 418 -11.10 26.45 5.16
N LYS A 419 -10.83 27.73 5.50
CA LYS A 419 -9.60 28.43 5.10
C LYS A 419 -8.36 27.80 5.72
N GLU A 420 -8.42 27.42 6.98
CA GLU A 420 -7.33 26.78 7.72
C GLU A 420 -6.95 25.44 7.06
N PHE A 421 -7.91 24.56 6.78
CA PHE A 421 -7.66 23.30 6.10
C PHE A 421 -7.16 23.48 4.66
N PHE A 422 -7.71 24.46 3.94
CA PHE A 422 -7.27 24.76 2.58
C PHE A 422 -5.80 25.21 2.56
N ASP A 423 -5.41 26.08 3.49
CA ASP A 423 -4.03 26.58 3.60
C ASP A 423 -3.01 25.48 3.92
N TYR A 424 -3.44 24.41 4.56
CA TYR A 424 -2.59 23.25 4.78
C TYR A 424 -2.66 22.24 3.60
N TYR A 425 -3.84 21.69 3.32
CA TYR A 425 -3.98 20.56 2.40
C TYR A 425 -3.82 20.90 0.93
N ARG A 426 -4.02 22.15 0.54
CA ARG A 426 -3.87 22.61 -0.84
C ARG A 426 -2.64 23.48 -1.07
N ASN A 427 -1.82 23.64 -0.06
CA ASN A 427 -0.58 24.42 -0.13
C ASN A 427 0.62 23.49 -0.37
N PRO A 428 1.26 23.57 -1.57
CA PRO A 428 2.43 22.76 -1.88
C PRO A 428 3.65 22.97 -0.97
N LEU A 429 3.68 24.12 -0.27
CA LEU A 429 4.75 24.44 0.69
C LEU A 429 4.48 23.90 2.10
N ARG A 430 3.28 23.36 2.35
CA ARG A 430 2.90 22.79 3.65
C ARG A 430 2.48 21.34 3.54
N GLY A 431 1.20 21.08 3.41
CA GLY A 431 0.64 19.74 3.56
C GLY A 431 0.03 19.14 2.30
N TYR A 432 0.15 19.80 1.14
CA TYR A 432 -0.35 19.21 -0.10
C TYR A 432 0.39 17.93 -0.46
N HIS A 433 -0.39 16.90 -0.78
CA HIS A 433 0.13 15.65 -1.33
C HIS A 433 -0.82 15.17 -2.43
N PRO A 434 -0.32 14.68 -3.59
CA PRO A 434 -1.18 14.27 -4.70
C PRO A 434 -2.07 13.06 -4.38
N ARG A 435 -1.73 12.27 -3.34
CA ARG A 435 -2.57 11.17 -2.83
C ARG A 435 -3.56 11.61 -1.76
N TYR A 436 -3.63 12.91 -1.41
CA TYR A 436 -4.68 13.42 -0.54
C TYR A 436 -6.05 13.06 -1.11
N GLN A 437 -6.90 12.42 -0.32
CA GLN A 437 -8.01 11.65 -0.86
C GLN A 437 -9.37 12.19 -0.46
N GLY A 438 -10.30 12.01 -1.37
CA GLY A 438 -11.70 12.07 -1.07
C GLY A 438 -12.21 10.76 -0.46
N ILE A 439 -13.44 10.80 0.00
CA ILE A 439 -14.11 9.69 0.65
C ILE A 439 -15.44 9.44 -0.05
N ARG A 440 -15.80 8.18 -0.20
CA ARG A 440 -17.13 7.83 -0.71
C ARG A 440 -18.20 8.45 0.15
N PHE A 441 -19.08 9.22 -0.47
CA PHE A 441 -20.15 9.94 0.20
C PHE A 441 -21.06 9.03 1.03
N THR A 442 -21.31 7.82 0.55
CA THR A 442 -22.12 6.82 1.26
C THR A 442 -21.51 6.33 2.56
N SER A 443 -20.22 6.54 2.79
CA SER A 443 -19.55 6.20 4.07
C SER A 443 -20.04 7.04 5.25
N GLN A 444 -20.72 8.16 5.01
CA GLN A 444 -21.20 9.02 6.08
C GLN A 444 -22.21 8.34 7.01
N ALA A 445 -23.04 7.44 6.50
CA ALA A 445 -23.97 6.67 7.34
C ALA A 445 -23.24 5.78 8.35
N ALA A 446 -22.17 5.10 7.92
CA ALA A 446 -21.34 4.29 8.82
C ALA A 446 -20.64 5.15 9.88
N LEU A 447 -20.12 6.32 9.47
CA LEU A 447 -19.48 7.26 10.41
C LEU A 447 -20.46 7.77 11.47
N MET A 448 -21.73 8.07 11.09
CA MET A 448 -22.75 8.51 12.05
C MET A 448 -22.99 7.50 13.17
N ASN A 449 -22.79 6.22 12.90
CA ASN A 449 -22.96 5.14 13.89
C ASN A 449 -21.69 4.82 14.67
N PHE A 450 -20.68 5.68 14.61
CA PHE A 450 -19.41 5.51 15.28
C PHE A 450 -19.35 6.34 16.56
N TYR A 451 -19.04 5.70 17.69
CA TYR A 451 -18.94 6.28 19.02
C TYR A 451 -17.61 5.91 19.65
N PRO A 452 -16.53 6.65 19.35
CA PRO A 452 -15.16 6.26 19.71
C PRO A 452 -14.91 6.20 21.22
N PHE A 453 -15.69 6.93 22.03
CA PHE A 453 -15.48 7.02 23.48
C PHE A 453 -16.33 6.03 24.30
N ALA A 454 -17.09 5.18 23.63
CA ALA A 454 -18.01 4.26 24.33
C ALA A 454 -17.32 3.40 25.40
N MET A 455 -16.06 3.01 25.16
CA MET A 455 -15.27 2.17 26.05
C MET A 455 -13.99 2.87 26.56
N ILE A 456 -13.94 4.21 26.53
CA ILE A 456 -12.72 4.97 26.83
C ILE A 456 -12.16 4.70 28.23
N LYS A 457 -13.02 4.37 29.20
CA LYS A 457 -12.61 4.03 30.57
C LYS A 457 -11.72 2.79 30.65
N GLU A 458 -11.83 1.88 29.67
CA GLU A 458 -11.04 0.65 29.61
C GLU A 458 -9.57 0.89 29.28
N ILE A 459 -9.18 2.10 28.84
CA ILE A 459 -7.77 2.46 28.64
C ILE A 459 -7.04 2.43 29.98
N SER A 460 -7.66 2.93 31.06
CA SER A 460 -7.07 2.89 32.40
C SER A 460 -6.73 1.44 32.82
N PRO A 461 -5.62 1.16 33.48
CA PRO A 461 -4.64 2.11 34.05
C PRO A 461 -3.50 2.54 33.08
N ARG A 462 -3.64 2.33 31.78
CA ARG A 462 -2.67 2.79 30.80
C ARG A 462 -2.82 4.31 30.60
N PRO A 463 -1.71 5.06 30.46
CA PRO A 463 -1.76 6.52 30.37
C PRO A 463 -2.31 6.98 29.01
N VAL A 464 -3.06 8.08 29.04
CA VAL A 464 -3.56 8.77 27.85
C VAL A 464 -3.31 10.29 27.97
N LEU A 465 -2.78 10.87 26.88
CA LEU A 465 -2.53 12.31 26.74
C LEU A 465 -3.37 12.87 25.58
N PHE A 466 -4.19 13.87 25.86
CA PHE A 466 -4.93 14.60 24.85
C PHE A 466 -4.28 15.96 24.61
N ILE A 467 -3.86 16.23 23.37
CA ILE A 467 -3.21 17.49 22.97
C ILE A 467 -4.14 18.23 22.01
N ALA A 468 -4.45 19.47 22.32
CA ALA A 468 -5.28 20.34 21.47
C ALA A 468 -4.75 21.79 21.48
N GLY A 469 -4.94 22.48 20.36
CA GLY A 469 -4.66 23.92 20.29
C GLY A 469 -5.67 24.74 21.08
N GLU A 470 -5.21 25.82 21.69
CA GLU A 470 -6.06 26.73 22.46
C GLU A 470 -7.23 27.27 21.63
N HIS A 471 -6.98 27.61 20.37
CA HIS A 471 -7.95 28.20 19.45
C HIS A 471 -8.50 27.17 18.43
N ALA A 472 -8.19 25.89 18.61
CA ALA A 472 -8.67 24.85 17.70
C ALA A 472 -10.21 24.71 17.77
N HIS A 473 -10.86 24.71 16.60
CA HIS A 473 -12.29 24.45 16.50
C HIS A 473 -12.68 23.04 17.01
N SER A 474 -11.71 22.13 17.05
CA SER A 474 -11.84 20.75 17.50
C SER A 474 -11.50 20.52 18.96
N ARG A 475 -11.12 21.56 19.70
CA ARG A 475 -10.68 21.45 21.10
C ARG A 475 -11.70 20.71 21.98
N TYR A 476 -12.99 20.95 21.78
CA TYR A 476 -14.05 20.33 22.57
C TYR A 476 -14.06 18.80 22.51
N PHE A 477 -13.63 18.17 21.43
CA PHE A 477 -13.50 16.72 21.35
C PHE A 477 -12.48 16.19 22.36
N SER A 478 -11.35 16.85 22.49
CA SER A 478 -10.29 16.48 23.45
C SER A 478 -10.73 16.75 24.89
N GLU A 479 -11.44 17.83 25.14
CA GLU A 479 -11.97 18.15 26.48
C GLU A 479 -13.00 17.11 26.94
N ASP A 480 -13.91 16.73 26.07
CA ASP A 480 -14.95 15.73 26.40
C ASP A 480 -14.36 14.35 26.58
N ALA A 481 -13.40 13.95 25.73
CA ALA A 481 -12.69 12.69 25.89
C ALA A 481 -11.91 12.64 27.20
N TYR A 482 -11.24 13.73 27.57
CA TYR A 482 -10.54 13.83 28.83
C TYR A 482 -11.49 13.64 30.04
N GLN A 483 -12.65 14.26 29.99
CA GLN A 483 -13.65 14.11 31.05
C GLN A 483 -14.16 12.68 31.18
N GLU A 484 -14.38 11.99 30.07
CA GLU A 484 -14.90 10.63 30.05
C GLU A 484 -13.84 9.57 30.39
N ALA A 485 -12.56 9.84 30.11
CA ALA A 485 -11.47 8.94 30.40
C ALA A 485 -11.23 8.77 31.90
N SER A 486 -10.72 7.60 32.31
CA SER A 486 -10.24 7.35 33.66
C SER A 486 -8.74 7.64 33.78
N GLU A 487 -8.28 7.83 35.04
CA GLU A 487 -6.86 8.07 35.32
C GLU A 487 -5.97 6.84 35.01
N PRO A 488 -4.69 7.03 34.62
CA PRO A 488 -3.99 8.31 34.48
C PRO A 488 -4.29 8.98 33.11
N LYS A 489 -4.61 10.25 33.14
CA LYS A 489 -4.97 11.05 31.97
C LYS A 489 -4.41 12.46 32.08
N GLU A 490 -4.09 13.08 30.96
CA GLU A 490 -3.65 14.46 30.87
C GLU A 490 -4.30 15.16 29.67
N LEU A 491 -4.66 16.42 29.84
CA LEU A 491 -5.08 17.30 28.77
C LEU A 491 -4.07 18.43 28.66
N TYR A 492 -3.39 18.53 27.53
CA TYR A 492 -2.43 19.61 27.25
C TYR A 492 -2.97 20.53 26.18
N ILE A 493 -3.18 21.79 26.54
CA ILE A 493 -3.63 22.83 25.62
C ILE A 493 -2.41 23.63 25.16
N VAL A 494 -2.16 23.63 23.85
CA VAL A 494 -1.05 24.37 23.24
C VAL A 494 -1.45 25.84 23.10
N PRO A 495 -0.78 26.79 23.81
CA PRO A 495 -1.15 28.18 23.76
C PRO A 495 -1.07 28.77 22.35
N GLY A 496 -2.08 29.53 21.95
CA GLY A 496 -2.14 30.25 20.70
C GLY A 496 -2.34 29.41 19.44
N ALA A 497 -2.35 28.09 19.53
CA ALA A 497 -2.41 27.20 18.38
C ALA A 497 -3.85 26.95 17.91
N ASN A 498 -4.03 26.87 16.60
CA ASN A 498 -5.20 26.35 15.93
C ASN A 498 -5.10 24.82 15.71
N HIS A 499 -6.04 24.25 14.97
CA HIS A 499 -6.10 22.82 14.71
C HIS A 499 -4.89 22.30 13.89
N VAL A 500 -4.64 22.92 12.72
CA VAL A 500 -3.57 22.50 11.80
C VAL A 500 -2.19 23.03 12.18
N ASP A 501 -2.10 23.95 13.12
CA ASP A 501 -0.82 24.45 13.63
C ASP A 501 0.00 23.33 14.31
N LEU A 502 -0.67 22.25 14.72
CA LEU A 502 -0.03 21.07 15.29
C LEU A 502 0.37 20.03 14.23
N TYR A 503 0.16 20.28 12.95
CA TYR A 503 0.46 19.34 11.87
C TYR A 503 1.88 19.49 11.33
N ASP A 504 2.42 20.70 11.33
CA ASP A 504 3.75 20.99 10.81
C ASP A 504 4.45 22.10 11.64
N PRO A 505 5.78 22.23 11.51
CA PRO A 505 6.54 23.21 12.30
C PRO A 505 6.31 24.66 11.86
N ASP A 506 5.65 24.89 10.74
CA ASP A 506 5.35 26.22 10.21
C ASP A 506 3.96 26.75 10.68
N GLY A 507 3.27 25.95 11.49
CA GLY A 507 1.98 26.25 12.08
C GLY A 507 2.01 27.11 13.34
#